data_9d89a7681066e2ee310151d71dee3b3c
#
_entry.id   9d89a7681066e2ee310151d71dee3b3c
#
_cell.length_a   1.000
_cell.length_b   1.000
_cell.length_c   1.000
_cell.angle_alpha   90.00
_cell.angle_beta   90.00
_cell.angle_gamma   90.00
#
_symmetry.space_group_name_H-M   'P 1'
#
loop_
_entity.id
_entity.type
_entity.pdbx_description
1 polymer ?
#
loop_
_entity_poly.entity_id
_entity_poly.type
_entity_poly.pdbx_seq_one_letter_code
_entity_poly.pdbx_strand_id
1 'polypeptide(L)'
;MRRLKKVWRRTFLFTGITVFIAVAVTLLIRFAPKPPEQKVALARIALSEATANKADTYSRNLFHEARALYDSAMVNWQLENERFLYFRDYGKVETFADLCTRKAKQAAKVSKNNVTDLNIFIRQKIGKLNTIVNQINERFSSYPLPPEIWKNISKGKMLLKEAEVAYNKNDYPLSKAKIADSEILLTESYEYATNHLKEYFNSYPLW
;
A
#
# COMPACT_ATOMS: atom_id res chain seq x y z
N MET A 1 -31.55 -63.68 46.23
CA MET A 1 -31.90 -62.24 46.14
C MET A 1 -30.75 -61.24 46.46
N ARG A 2 -29.80 -61.52 47.34
CA ARG A 2 -28.70 -60.57 47.68
C ARG A 2 -27.69 -60.34 46.54
N ARG A 3 -27.43 -61.26 45.63
CA ARG A 3 -26.47 -61.09 44.49
C ARG A 3 -27.01 -60.15 43.38
N LEU A 4 -28.31 -60.20 43.11
CA LEU A 4 -28.95 -59.29 42.13
C LEU A 4 -28.88 -57.81 42.54
N LYS A 5 -29.08 -57.49 43.83
CA LYS A 5 -28.97 -56.14 44.37
C LYS A 5 -27.54 -55.60 44.26
N LYS A 6 -26.51 -56.41 44.37
CA LYS A 6 -25.10 -56.05 44.29
C LYS A 6 -24.67 -55.73 42.82
N VAL A 7 -25.20 -56.46 41.86
CA VAL A 7 -24.97 -56.22 40.40
C VAL A 7 -25.68 -54.95 39.99
N TRP A 8 -26.92 -54.72 40.37
CA TRP A 8 -27.72 -53.53 40.06
C TRP A 8 -27.09 -52.23 40.64
N ARG A 9 -26.54 -52.37 41.84
CA ARG A 9 -25.82 -51.22 42.46
C ARG A 9 -24.50 -50.89 41.77
N ARG A 10 -23.81 -51.90 41.20
CA ARG A 10 -22.60 -51.70 40.39
C ARG A 10 -22.93 -51.09 39.02
N THR A 11 -23.95 -51.56 38.33
CA THR A 11 -24.38 -50.97 37.05
C THR A 11 -24.84 -49.54 37.22
N PHE A 12 -25.57 -49.20 38.27
CA PHE A 12 -26.00 -47.84 38.58
C PHE A 12 -24.79 -46.89 38.83
N LEU A 13 -23.78 -47.38 39.54
CA LEU A 13 -22.54 -46.64 39.79
C LEU A 13 -21.75 -46.38 38.46
N PHE A 14 -21.61 -47.43 37.64
CA PHE A 14 -20.94 -47.27 36.34
C PHE A 14 -21.69 -46.29 35.42
N THR A 15 -22.99 -46.37 35.33
CA THR A 15 -23.80 -45.45 34.52
C THR A 15 -23.69 -44.00 35.05
N GLY A 16 -23.73 -43.82 36.38
CA GLY A 16 -23.55 -42.50 36.98
C GLY A 16 -22.16 -41.87 36.68
N ILE A 17 -21.11 -42.67 36.78
CA ILE A 17 -19.75 -42.23 36.45
C ILE A 17 -19.63 -41.88 34.97
N THR A 18 -20.21 -42.69 34.07
CA THR A 18 -20.18 -42.44 32.61
C THR A 18 -20.90 -41.15 32.27
N VAL A 19 -22.08 -40.90 32.83
CA VAL A 19 -22.84 -39.67 32.66
C VAL A 19 -22.06 -38.47 33.21
N PHE A 20 -21.46 -38.60 34.39
CA PHE A 20 -20.64 -37.53 34.97
C PHE A 20 -19.44 -37.18 34.10
N ILE A 21 -18.72 -38.18 33.58
CA ILE A 21 -17.60 -37.96 32.65
C ILE A 21 -18.10 -37.28 31.37
N ALA A 22 -19.22 -37.72 30.79
CA ALA A 22 -19.77 -37.12 29.57
C ALA A 22 -20.14 -35.63 29.79
N VAL A 23 -20.77 -35.30 30.92
CA VAL A 23 -21.11 -33.93 31.28
C VAL A 23 -19.83 -33.10 31.51
N ALA A 24 -18.87 -33.64 32.26
CA ALA A 24 -17.59 -32.97 32.49
C ALA A 24 -16.83 -32.68 31.19
N VAL A 25 -16.75 -33.65 30.29
CA VAL A 25 -16.12 -33.49 28.96
C VAL A 25 -16.86 -32.43 28.13
N THR A 26 -18.18 -32.43 28.13
CA THR A 26 -18.99 -31.44 27.41
C THR A 26 -18.76 -30.04 27.92
N LEU A 27 -18.71 -29.89 29.26
CA LEU A 27 -18.38 -28.60 29.89
C LEU A 27 -16.97 -28.14 29.57
N LEU A 28 -16.00 -29.02 29.61
CA LEU A 28 -14.61 -28.73 29.25
C LEU A 28 -14.50 -28.23 27.80
N ILE A 29 -15.14 -28.88 26.85
CA ILE A 29 -15.14 -28.47 25.44
C ILE A 29 -15.80 -27.08 25.26
N ARG A 30 -16.87 -26.83 26.01
CA ARG A 30 -17.62 -25.57 25.89
C ARG A 30 -16.87 -24.36 26.47
N PHE A 31 -16.08 -24.56 27.49
CA PHE A 31 -15.27 -23.53 28.14
C PHE A 31 -13.85 -23.40 27.60
N ALA A 32 -13.45 -24.24 26.63
CA ALA A 32 -12.15 -24.11 25.99
C ALA A 32 -12.03 -22.78 25.23
N PRO A 33 -10.94 -22.00 25.42
CA PRO A 33 -10.68 -20.79 24.66
C PRO A 33 -10.67 -21.09 23.14
N LYS A 34 -11.46 -20.35 22.38
CA LYS A 34 -11.54 -20.53 20.92
C LYS A 34 -10.52 -19.63 20.25
N PRO A 35 -9.76 -20.15 19.27
CA PRO A 35 -8.83 -19.33 18.51
C PRO A 35 -9.57 -18.27 17.69
N PRO A 36 -9.01 -17.04 17.54
CA PRO A 36 -9.65 -15.92 16.87
C PRO A 36 -9.49 -15.97 15.35
N GLU A 37 -9.83 -17.11 14.73
CA GLU A 37 -9.64 -17.35 13.29
C GLU A 37 -10.29 -16.28 12.43
N GLN A 38 -11.49 -15.82 12.77
CA GLN A 38 -12.21 -14.81 12.01
C GLN A 38 -11.47 -13.46 11.99
N LYS A 39 -10.92 -13.02 13.14
CA LYS A 39 -10.19 -11.76 13.22
C LYS A 39 -8.89 -11.79 12.43
N VAL A 40 -8.18 -12.91 12.51
CA VAL A 40 -6.94 -13.12 11.74
C VAL A 40 -7.24 -13.21 10.24
N ALA A 41 -8.33 -13.87 9.85
CA ALA A 41 -8.78 -13.91 8.46
C ALA A 41 -9.13 -12.51 7.93
N LEU A 42 -9.83 -11.70 8.72
CA LEU A 42 -10.13 -10.30 8.37
C LEU A 42 -8.87 -9.44 8.23
N ALA A 43 -7.88 -9.63 9.10
CA ALA A 43 -6.60 -8.95 8.99
C ALA A 43 -5.86 -9.33 7.70
N ARG A 44 -5.86 -10.61 7.33
CA ARG A 44 -5.27 -11.09 6.06
C ARG A 44 -5.98 -10.48 4.85
N ILE A 45 -7.31 -10.45 4.86
CA ILE A 45 -8.10 -9.85 3.77
C ILE A 45 -7.79 -8.36 3.63
N ALA A 46 -7.73 -7.62 4.75
CA ALA A 46 -7.41 -6.20 4.75
C ALA A 46 -5.98 -5.92 4.23
N LEU A 47 -5.00 -6.75 4.56
CA LEU A 47 -3.64 -6.67 4.02
C LEU A 47 -3.61 -6.96 2.50
N SER A 48 -4.35 -7.96 2.06
CA SER A 48 -4.48 -8.27 0.63
C SER A 48 -5.11 -7.10 -0.14
N GLU A 49 -6.15 -6.47 0.41
CA GLU A 49 -6.77 -5.27 -0.17
C GLU A 49 -5.78 -4.09 -0.24
N ALA A 50 -4.99 -3.88 0.83
CA ALA A 50 -3.95 -2.85 0.84
C ALA A 50 -2.88 -3.12 -0.22
N THR A 51 -2.46 -4.38 -0.39
CA THR A 51 -1.51 -4.78 -1.44
C THR A 51 -2.10 -4.56 -2.85
N ALA A 52 -3.35 -4.92 -3.08
CA ALA A 52 -4.04 -4.69 -4.35
C ALA A 52 -4.12 -3.19 -4.70
N ASN A 53 -4.22 -2.32 -3.69
CA ASN A 53 -4.16 -0.87 -3.85
C ASN A 53 -2.72 -0.32 -3.88
N LYS A 54 -1.68 -1.14 -4.00
CA LYS A 54 -0.27 -0.77 -4.04
C LYS A 54 0.15 0.08 -2.82
N ALA A 55 -0.36 -0.26 -1.63
CA ALA A 55 -0.07 0.49 -0.41
C ALA A 55 1.41 0.38 0.02
N ASP A 56 2.10 -0.66 -0.39
CA ASP A 56 3.55 -0.84 -0.26
C ASP A 56 4.35 0.29 -0.96
N THR A 57 3.82 0.83 -2.04
CA THR A 57 4.43 1.92 -2.82
C THR A 57 3.92 3.29 -2.38
N TYR A 58 2.61 3.46 -2.26
CA TYR A 58 1.99 4.78 -2.08
C TYR A 58 1.61 5.12 -0.63
N SER A 59 1.68 4.15 0.30
CA SER A 59 1.37 4.30 1.73
C SER A 59 2.28 3.41 2.58
N ARG A 60 3.57 3.38 2.24
CA ARG A 60 4.58 2.43 2.73
C ARG A 60 4.58 2.28 4.25
N ASN A 61 4.63 3.37 5.00
CA ASN A 61 4.74 3.32 6.46
C ASN A 61 3.54 2.62 7.10
N LEU A 62 2.31 3.03 6.72
CA LEU A 62 1.09 2.41 7.24
C LEU A 62 0.98 0.93 6.86
N PHE A 63 1.42 0.57 5.65
CA PHE A 63 1.42 -0.81 5.20
C PHE A 63 2.42 -1.68 5.97
N HIS A 64 3.63 -1.18 6.22
CA HIS A 64 4.63 -1.90 7.02
C HIS A 64 4.19 -2.05 8.47
N GLU A 65 3.59 -1.01 9.08
CA GLU A 65 3.00 -1.11 10.42
C GLU A 65 1.90 -2.18 10.47
N ALA A 66 1.00 -2.20 9.48
CA ALA A 66 -0.05 -3.21 9.40
C ALA A 66 0.52 -4.63 9.29
N ARG A 67 1.56 -4.80 8.48
CA ARG A 67 2.24 -6.10 8.31
C ARG A 67 2.93 -6.55 9.59
N ALA A 68 3.65 -5.67 10.26
CA ALA A 68 4.30 -5.97 11.54
C ALA A 68 3.28 -6.39 12.63
N LEU A 69 2.10 -5.74 12.64
CA LEU A 69 1.00 -6.13 13.55
C LEU A 69 0.45 -7.53 13.21
N TYR A 70 0.32 -7.87 11.92
CA TYR A 70 -0.08 -9.21 11.50
C TYR A 70 0.94 -10.26 11.92
N ASP A 71 2.22 -10.00 11.69
CA ASP A 71 3.30 -10.90 12.09
C ASP A 71 3.31 -11.09 13.62
N SER A 72 3.08 -10.01 14.38
CA SER A 72 2.93 -10.08 15.85
C SER A 72 1.72 -10.91 16.27
N ALA A 73 0.60 -10.79 15.56
CA ALA A 73 -0.58 -11.63 15.82
C ALA A 73 -0.26 -13.11 15.59
N MET A 74 0.43 -13.44 14.49
CA MET A 74 0.78 -14.83 14.16
C MET A 74 1.76 -15.43 15.14
N VAL A 75 2.78 -14.68 15.57
CA VAL A 75 3.74 -15.13 16.60
C VAL A 75 3.03 -15.40 17.91
N ASN A 76 2.17 -14.49 18.39
CA ASN A 76 1.40 -14.71 19.61
C ASN A 76 0.42 -15.88 19.47
N TRP A 77 -0.19 -16.08 18.30
CA TRP A 77 -1.05 -17.22 18.06
C TRP A 77 -0.29 -18.54 18.18
N GLN A 78 0.91 -18.61 17.59
CA GLN A 78 1.74 -19.81 17.69
C GLN A 78 2.13 -20.08 19.14
N LEU A 79 2.59 -19.07 19.89
CA LEU A 79 2.94 -19.22 21.30
C LEU A 79 1.75 -19.71 22.16
N GLU A 80 0.55 -19.19 21.94
CA GLU A 80 -0.62 -19.63 22.68
C GLU A 80 -1.04 -21.05 22.28
N ASN A 81 -0.86 -21.48 21.03
CA ASN A 81 -1.16 -22.84 20.59
C ASN A 81 -0.22 -23.89 21.21
N GLU A 82 0.99 -23.52 21.59
CA GLU A 82 1.95 -24.38 22.28
C GLU A 82 1.56 -24.60 23.77
N ARG A 83 0.72 -23.72 24.32
CA ARG A 83 0.23 -23.86 25.70
C ARG A 83 -0.85 -24.93 25.81
N PHE A 84 -0.98 -25.47 27.03
CA PHE A 84 -2.09 -26.36 27.33
C PHE A 84 -3.44 -25.66 27.11
N LEU A 85 -4.43 -26.38 26.54
CA LEU A 85 -5.68 -25.82 26.00
C LEU A 85 -6.38 -24.78 26.90
N TYR A 86 -6.45 -25.03 28.20
CA TYR A 86 -7.17 -24.16 29.16
C TYR A 86 -6.35 -22.95 29.63
N PHE A 87 -5.05 -22.89 29.34
CA PHE A 87 -4.18 -21.76 29.68
C PHE A 87 -3.90 -20.84 28.51
N ARG A 88 -4.57 -21.08 27.38
CA ARG A 88 -4.46 -20.24 26.19
C ARG A 88 -5.19 -18.93 26.37
N ASP A 89 -4.51 -17.84 26.09
CA ASP A 89 -5.09 -16.50 26.07
C ASP A 89 -4.85 -15.82 24.72
N TYR A 90 -5.88 -15.77 23.92
CA TYR A 90 -5.82 -15.17 22.57
C TYR A 90 -6.08 -13.66 22.57
N GLY A 91 -6.21 -12.98 23.71
CA GLY A 91 -6.52 -11.56 23.80
C GLY A 91 -5.51 -10.67 23.05
N LYS A 92 -4.20 -11.01 23.13
CA LYS A 92 -3.16 -10.30 22.37
C LYS A 92 -3.29 -10.54 20.85
N VAL A 93 -3.58 -11.78 20.44
CA VAL A 93 -3.78 -12.12 19.02
C VAL A 93 -4.93 -11.31 18.43
N GLU A 94 -6.05 -11.26 19.14
CA GLU A 94 -7.22 -10.46 18.74
C GLU A 94 -6.89 -8.98 18.61
N THR A 95 -6.20 -8.42 19.61
CA THR A 95 -5.81 -7.01 19.63
C THR A 95 -4.91 -6.67 18.43
N PHE A 96 -3.87 -7.47 18.17
CA PHE A 96 -2.98 -7.26 17.04
C PHE A 96 -3.69 -7.46 15.69
N ALA A 97 -4.58 -8.44 15.55
CA ALA A 97 -5.36 -8.65 14.35
C ALA A 97 -6.33 -7.49 14.07
N ASP A 98 -7.00 -6.97 15.09
CA ASP A 98 -7.89 -5.81 14.99
C ASP A 98 -7.12 -4.52 14.62
N LEU A 99 -5.94 -4.31 15.23
CA LEU A 99 -5.05 -3.18 14.89
C LEU A 99 -4.53 -3.30 13.46
N CYS A 100 -4.09 -4.50 13.05
CA CYS A 100 -3.67 -4.79 11.69
C CYS A 100 -4.79 -4.46 10.70
N THR A 101 -6.01 -4.95 10.94
CA THR A 101 -7.17 -4.70 10.07
C THR A 101 -7.42 -3.20 9.88
N ARG A 102 -7.37 -2.43 10.97
CA ARG A 102 -7.56 -0.96 10.92
C ARG A 102 -6.45 -0.27 10.14
N LYS A 103 -5.19 -0.60 10.43
CA LYS A 103 -4.02 -0.01 9.76
C LYS A 103 -3.97 -0.38 8.27
N ALA A 104 -4.27 -1.62 7.91
CA ALA A 104 -4.31 -2.07 6.53
C ALA A 104 -5.40 -1.36 5.71
N LYS A 105 -6.61 -1.22 6.26
CA LYS A 105 -7.69 -0.44 5.62
C LYS A 105 -7.33 1.04 5.47
N GLN A 106 -6.67 1.62 6.48
CA GLN A 106 -6.17 2.98 6.40
C GLN A 106 -5.11 3.11 5.31
N ALA A 107 -4.16 2.16 5.23
CA ALA A 107 -3.13 2.12 4.20
C ALA A 107 -3.73 2.03 2.79
N ALA A 108 -4.73 1.17 2.58
CA ALA A 108 -5.45 1.05 1.32
C ALA A 108 -6.13 2.36 0.90
N LYS A 109 -6.82 3.02 1.84
CA LYS A 109 -7.50 4.30 1.59
C LYS A 109 -6.51 5.41 1.24
N VAL A 110 -5.44 5.56 2.04
CA VAL A 110 -4.41 6.59 1.80
C VAL A 110 -3.69 6.33 0.48
N SER A 111 -3.37 5.07 0.17
CA SER A 111 -2.77 4.70 -1.10
C SER A 111 -3.63 5.11 -2.29
N LYS A 112 -4.93 4.82 -2.26
CA LYS A 112 -5.88 5.20 -3.30
C LYS A 112 -5.93 6.72 -3.51
N ASN A 113 -5.95 7.49 -2.43
CA ASN A 113 -5.94 8.95 -2.50
C ASN A 113 -4.63 9.46 -3.10
N ASN A 114 -3.49 8.97 -2.61
CA ASN A 114 -2.16 9.36 -3.11
C ASN A 114 -1.99 9.04 -4.60
N VAL A 115 -2.51 7.91 -5.08
CA VAL A 115 -2.52 7.57 -6.51
C VAL A 115 -3.36 8.56 -7.30
N THR A 116 -4.54 8.93 -6.80
CA THR A 116 -5.42 9.90 -7.47
C THR A 116 -4.77 11.28 -7.56
N ASP A 117 -4.22 11.76 -6.44
CA ASP A 117 -3.56 13.06 -6.38
C ASP A 117 -2.32 13.10 -7.29
N LEU A 118 -1.54 12.01 -7.29
CA LEU A 118 -0.36 11.89 -8.15
C LEU A 118 -0.73 11.85 -9.64
N ASN A 119 -1.81 11.17 -10.00
CA ASN A 119 -2.34 11.15 -11.36
C ASN A 119 -2.70 12.56 -11.83
N ILE A 120 -3.45 13.32 -11.02
CA ILE A 120 -3.85 14.70 -11.33
C ILE A 120 -2.61 15.58 -11.49
N PHE A 121 -1.66 15.47 -10.55
CA PHE A 121 -0.40 16.23 -10.59
C PHE A 121 0.40 15.97 -11.87
N ILE A 122 0.61 14.68 -12.21
CA ILE A 122 1.37 14.27 -13.41
C ILE A 122 0.70 14.81 -14.67
N ARG A 123 -0.61 14.64 -14.79
CA ARG A 123 -1.38 15.10 -15.96
C ARG A 123 -1.25 16.63 -16.16
N GLN A 124 -1.35 17.38 -15.07
CA GLN A 124 -1.19 18.83 -15.12
C GLN A 124 0.22 19.24 -15.52
N LYS A 125 1.24 18.55 -14.99
CA LYS A 125 2.65 18.83 -15.32
C LYS A 125 2.98 18.51 -16.77
N ILE A 126 2.54 17.37 -17.28
CA ILE A 126 2.69 16.99 -18.69
C ILE A 126 2.04 18.07 -19.59
N GLY A 127 0.83 18.51 -19.25
CA GLY A 127 0.16 19.59 -20.00
C GLY A 127 0.95 20.88 -20.03
N LYS A 128 1.49 21.33 -18.88
CA LYS A 128 2.33 22.53 -18.79
C LYS A 128 3.62 22.40 -19.61
N LEU A 129 4.30 21.26 -19.52
CA LEU A 129 5.55 21.03 -20.26
C LEU A 129 5.31 20.96 -21.77
N ASN A 130 4.21 20.36 -22.21
CA ASN A 130 3.80 20.37 -23.61
C ASN A 130 3.54 21.80 -24.12
N THR A 131 2.95 22.66 -23.28
CA THR A 131 2.79 24.09 -23.62
C THR A 131 4.15 24.77 -23.81
N ILE A 132 5.11 24.53 -22.91
CA ILE A 132 6.48 25.06 -23.04
C ILE A 132 7.14 24.55 -24.31
N VAL A 133 7.01 23.26 -24.64
CA VAL A 133 7.54 22.68 -25.86
C VAL A 133 6.95 23.34 -27.10
N ASN A 134 5.64 23.59 -27.11
CA ASN A 134 4.98 24.29 -28.22
C ASN A 134 5.47 25.74 -28.35
N GLN A 135 5.59 26.46 -27.25
CA GLN A 135 6.15 27.82 -27.26
C GLN A 135 7.61 27.86 -27.76
N ILE A 136 8.43 26.88 -27.39
CA ILE A 136 9.79 26.73 -27.90
C ILE A 136 9.76 26.54 -29.42
N ASN A 137 8.93 25.64 -29.92
CA ASN A 137 8.81 25.36 -31.35
C ASN A 137 8.33 26.57 -32.15
N GLU A 138 7.32 27.29 -31.65
CA GLU A 138 6.73 28.43 -32.33
C GLU A 138 7.64 29.65 -32.34
N ARG A 139 8.32 29.95 -31.23
CA ARG A 139 9.09 31.18 -31.08
C ARG A 139 10.56 31.08 -31.50
N PHE A 140 11.17 29.89 -31.32
CA PHE A 140 12.63 29.74 -31.46
C PHE A 140 13.04 28.78 -32.59
N SER A 141 12.10 28.15 -33.34
CA SER A 141 12.45 27.18 -34.40
C SER A 141 13.38 27.77 -35.49
N SER A 142 13.23 29.06 -35.79
CA SER A 142 14.03 29.78 -36.81
C SER A 142 15.12 30.65 -36.20
N TYR A 143 15.33 30.57 -34.89
CA TYR A 143 16.26 31.43 -34.19
C TYR A 143 17.58 30.73 -33.89
N PRO A 144 18.74 31.36 -34.12
CA PRO A 144 20.05 30.74 -33.90
C PRO A 144 20.40 30.66 -32.41
N LEU A 145 19.86 29.67 -31.72
CA LEU A 145 20.26 29.36 -30.37
C LEU A 145 21.56 28.53 -30.36
N PRO A 146 22.38 28.63 -29.27
CA PRO A 146 23.55 27.78 -29.10
C PRO A 146 23.23 26.28 -29.21
N PRO A 147 24.12 25.48 -29.80
CA PRO A 147 23.90 24.03 -29.98
C PRO A 147 23.59 23.29 -28.66
N GLU A 148 24.16 23.73 -27.55
CA GLU A 148 23.92 23.15 -26.23
C GLU A 148 22.47 23.32 -25.77
N ILE A 149 21.87 24.49 -26.05
CA ILE A 149 20.48 24.77 -25.70
C ILE A 149 19.54 23.83 -26.52
N TRP A 150 19.80 23.68 -27.83
CA TRP A 150 19.04 22.73 -28.64
C TRP A 150 19.19 21.28 -28.18
N LYS A 151 20.39 20.90 -27.70
CA LYS A 151 20.63 19.58 -27.10
C LYS A 151 19.79 19.39 -25.82
N ASN A 152 19.77 20.38 -24.95
CA ASN A 152 18.97 20.35 -23.72
C ASN A 152 17.47 20.29 -24.01
N ILE A 153 16.99 21.10 -24.96
CA ILE A 153 15.59 21.05 -25.42
C ILE A 153 15.23 19.66 -25.95
N SER A 154 16.08 19.08 -26.79
CA SER A 154 15.85 17.76 -27.36
C SER A 154 15.81 16.67 -26.29
N LYS A 155 16.73 16.72 -25.31
CA LYS A 155 16.77 15.82 -24.16
C LYS A 155 15.55 15.99 -23.28
N GLY A 156 15.13 17.24 -23.01
CA GLY A 156 13.93 17.54 -22.23
C GLY A 156 12.66 17.00 -22.89
N LYS A 157 12.51 17.17 -24.22
CA LYS A 157 11.41 16.58 -25.01
C LYS A 157 11.40 15.05 -24.96
N MET A 158 12.57 14.41 -25.03
CA MET A 158 12.69 12.96 -24.92
C MET A 158 12.22 12.47 -23.54
N LEU A 159 12.68 13.11 -22.45
CA LEU A 159 12.29 12.78 -21.09
C LEU A 159 10.79 12.99 -20.85
N LEU A 160 10.20 14.03 -21.43
CA LEU A 160 8.75 14.26 -21.38
C LEU A 160 7.99 13.12 -22.08
N LYS A 161 8.48 12.65 -23.21
CA LYS A 161 7.90 11.51 -23.92
C LYS A 161 8.01 10.21 -23.11
N GLU A 162 9.16 9.98 -22.47
CA GLU A 162 9.32 8.84 -21.54
C GLU A 162 8.35 8.95 -20.35
N ALA A 163 8.13 10.17 -19.83
CA ALA A 163 7.17 10.41 -18.76
C ALA A 163 5.72 10.08 -19.18
N GLU A 164 5.33 10.47 -20.41
CA GLU A 164 4.01 10.13 -20.97
C GLU A 164 3.84 8.60 -21.13
N VAL A 165 4.88 7.91 -21.61
CA VAL A 165 4.85 6.45 -21.73
C VAL A 165 4.72 5.78 -20.37
N ALA A 166 5.46 6.24 -19.36
CA ALA A 166 5.37 5.73 -17.99
C ALA A 166 3.97 6.00 -17.40
N TYR A 167 3.42 7.19 -17.62
CA TYR A 167 2.07 7.55 -17.19
C TYR A 167 1.01 6.62 -17.79
N ASN A 168 1.07 6.36 -19.08
CA ASN A 168 0.14 5.47 -19.78
C ASN A 168 0.25 3.99 -19.30
N LYS A 169 1.41 3.61 -18.77
CA LYS A 169 1.64 2.31 -18.12
C LYS A 169 1.23 2.28 -16.64
N ASN A 170 0.68 3.38 -16.10
CA ASN A 170 0.36 3.56 -14.69
C ASN A 170 1.59 3.43 -13.75
N ASP A 171 2.78 3.70 -14.29
CA ASP A 171 4.02 3.84 -13.51
C ASP A 171 4.22 5.31 -13.13
N TYR A 172 3.40 5.75 -12.18
CA TYR A 172 3.40 7.15 -11.73
C TYR A 172 4.71 7.59 -11.06
N PRO A 173 5.39 6.75 -10.24
CA PRO A 173 6.69 7.13 -9.69
C PRO A 173 7.73 7.44 -10.76
N LEU A 174 7.86 6.58 -11.77
CA LEU A 174 8.77 6.78 -12.89
C LEU A 174 8.38 8.02 -13.72
N SER A 175 7.09 8.17 -14.03
CA SER A 175 6.57 9.34 -14.74
C SER A 175 6.91 10.64 -14.02
N LYS A 176 6.71 10.69 -12.69
CA LYS A 176 7.05 11.87 -11.86
C LYS A 176 8.54 12.19 -11.91
N ALA A 177 9.42 11.19 -11.83
CA ALA A 177 10.86 11.39 -11.91
C ALA A 177 11.25 11.98 -13.28
N LYS A 178 10.74 11.39 -14.38
CA LYS A 178 11.01 11.87 -15.74
C LYS A 178 10.47 13.29 -16.00
N ILE A 179 9.33 13.63 -15.42
CA ILE A 179 8.78 15.00 -15.47
C ILE A 179 9.71 15.98 -14.79
N ALA A 180 10.24 15.65 -13.60
CA ALA A 180 11.15 16.53 -12.88
C ALA A 180 12.42 16.83 -13.68
N ASP A 181 13.04 15.79 -14.26
CA ASP A 181 14.22 15.96 -15.12
C ASP A 181 13.92 16.76 -16.39
N SER A 182 12.77 16.51 -17.02
CA SER A 182 12.32 17.24 -18.21
C SER A 182 12.01 18.72 -17.89
N GLU A 183 11.35 18.98 -16.75
CA GLU A 183 10.97 20.33 -16.29
C GLU A 183 12.20 21.23 -16.16
N ILE A 184 13.25 20.75 -15.51
CA ILE A 184 14.52 21.49 -15.37
C ILE A 184 15.06 21.89 -16.75
N LEU A 185 15.27 20.90 -17.63
CA LEU A 185 15.88 21.15 -18.94
C LEU A 185 15.04 22.06 -19.83
N LEU A 186 13.72 21.88 -19.87
CA LEU A 186 12.85 22.67 -20.72
C LEU A 186 12.64 24.09 -20.19
N THR A 187 12.51 24.26 -18.87
CA THR A 187 12.31 25.59 -18.27
C THR A 187 13.57 26.44 -18.37
N GLU A 188 14.73 25.91 -18.00
CA GLU A 188 16.02 26.60 -18.12
C GLU A 188 16.32 26.98 -19.58
N SER A 189 16.08 26.06 -20.52
CA SER A 189 16.29 26.33 -21.95
C SER A 189 15.33 27.39 -22.48
N TYR A 190 14.06 27.39 -22.03
CA TYR A 190 13.08 28.40 -22.43
C TYR A 190 13.43 29.79 -21.90
N GLU A 191 13.85 29.86 -20.63
CA GLU A 191 14.27 31.12 -20.00
C GLU A 191 15.51 31.69 -20.70
N TYR A 192 16.52 30.85 -20.94
CA TYR A 192 17.72 31.26 -21.67
C TYR A 192 17.37 31.78 -23.06
N ALA A 193 16.58 31.01 -23.83
CA ALA A 193 16.18 31.41 -25.19
C ALA A 193 15.40 32.74 -25.21
N THR A 194 14.53 32.94 -24.22
CA THR A 194 13.74 34.16 -24.09
C THR A 194 14.63 35.39 -23.79
N ASN A 195 15.60 35.23 -22.90
CA ASN A 195 16.52 36.33 -22.53
C ASN A 195 17.47 36.64 -23.70
N HIS A 196 18.02 35.61 -24.34
CA HIS A 196 18.89 35.82 -25.50
C HIS A 196 18.16 36.49 -26.67
N LEU A 197 16.89 36.18 -26.89
CA LEU A 197 16.07 36.85 -27.90
C LEU A 197 15.86 38.31 -27.59
N LYS A 198 15.62 38.69 -26.33
CA LYS A 198 15.50 40.08 -25.90
C LYS A 198 16.79 40.88 -26.15
N GLU A 199 17.93 40.29 -25.79
CA GLU A 199 19.26 40.91 -26.03
C GLU A 199 19.52 41.11 -27.52
N TYR A 200 19.18 40.11 -28.35
CA TYR A 200 19.32 40.22 -29.80
C TYR A 200 18.50 41.37 -30.38
N PHE A 201 17.23 41.53 -30.05
CA PHE A 201 16.39 42.64 -30.52
C PHE A 201 16.83 44.01 -29.98
N ASN A 202 17.36 44.07 -28.76
CA ASN A 202 17.91 45.29 -28.21
C ASN A 202 19.21 45.74 -28.93
N SER A 203 19.98 44.76 -29.42
CA SER A 203 21.25 45.02 -30.13
C SER A 203 21.05 45.40 -31.61
N TYR A 204 19.91 45.00 -32.18
CA TYR A 204 19.54 45.33 -33.57
C TYR A 204 18.15 45.96 -33.61
N PRO A 205 18.04 47.28 -33.25
CA PRO A 205 16.76 47.99 -33.36
C PRO A 205 16.31 47.98 -34.81
N LEU A 206 15.14 47.44 -35.06
CA LEU A 206 14.48 47.49 -36.36
C LEU A 206 14.17 48.99 -36.64
N TRP A 207 14.85 49.55 -37.60
CA TRP A 207 14.62 50.89 -38.12
C TRP A 207 13.27 50.98 -38.84
#